data_23fcd22cd14ac274cdbbceafca895e1d
#
_entry.id   23fcd22cd14ac274cdbbceafca895e1d
#
_cell.length_a   1.000
_cell.length_b   1.000
_cell.length_c   1.000
_cell.angle_alpha   90.00
_cell.angle_beta   90.00
_cell.angle_gamma   90.00
#
_symmetry.space_group_name_H-M   'P 1'
#
loop_
_entity.id
_entity.type
_entity.pdbx_description
1 polymer ?
#
loop_
_entity_poly.entity_id
_entity_poly.type
_entity_poly.pdbx_seq_one_letter_code
_entity_poly.pdbx_strand_id
1 'polypeptide(L)'
;MKSSIILAAGLGKRVREYSLDLPKPLIEVNGKPFIEYSINIMEELGFEEIFINVHYKSDQIISYLKNLNNPKIKISDETDCLLDTGGGTKKIMDENKIEHVFILNCDNLWEDEDTVFFREMIENFPKDTISLLALTPINLISGYDGKGDFSFTKDDYIQRYNDTTSKGYVFNGAQIIRKEAFKDLKSNVFSINQVWDDLISKNLIKGYKFNKNVLHLGTTAALKKYDEKL
;
A
#
# COMPACT_ATOMS: atom_id res chain seq x y z
N MET A 1 10.13 9.11 -11.16
CA MET A 1 10.02 8.83 -9.70
C MET A 1 11.14 7.87 -9.35
N LYS A 2 11.95 8.18 -8.32
CA LYS A 2 13.14 7.37 -7.98
C LYS A 2 12.91 6.49 -6.75
N SER A 3 12.08 6.96 -5.85
CA SER A 3 11.86 6.34 -4.54
C SER A 3 10.46 5.74 -4.43
N SER A 4 10.38 4.64 -3.71
CA SER A 4 9.14 3.94 -3.38
C SER A 4 9.08 3.57 -1.90
N ILE A 5 7.87 3.27 -1.40
CA ILE A 5 7.65 2.83 -0.03
C ILE A 5 6.84 1.54 -0.04
N ILE A 6 7.26 0.57 0.77
CA ILE A 6 6.47 -0.61 1.13
C ILE A 6 6.05 -0.46 2.59
N LEU A 7 4.74 -0.41 2.86
CA LEU A 7 4.21 -0.31 4.22
C LEU A 7 4.14 -1.69 4.87
N ALA A 8 5.05 -1.93 5.83
CA ALA A 8 5.23 -3.22 6.51
C ALA A 8 5.20 -3.14 8.05
N ALA A 9 5.00 -1.96 8.65
CA ALA A 9 4.99 -1.74 10.09
C ALA A 9 3.72 -2.24 10.82
N GLY A 10 2.71 -2.69 10.08
CA GLY A 10 1.40 -3.07 10.61
C GLY A 10 1.47 -4.21 11.63
N LEU A 11 0.60 -4.16 12.67
CA LEU A 11 0.54 -5.16 13.74
C LEU A 11 0.04 -6.54 13.31
N GLY A 12 -0.49 -6.70 12.11
CA GLY A 12 -0.98 -7.97 11.58
C GLY A 12 -2.08 -8.66 12.41
N LYS A 13 -2.86 -7.92 13.20
CA LYS A 13 -3.83 -8.49 14.17
C LYS A 13 -4.82 -9.48 13.54
N ARG A 14 -5.25 -9.23 12.31
CA ARG A 14 -6.25 -10.05 11.59
C ARG A 14 -5.72 -11.38 11.05
N VAL A 15 -4.40 -11.57 11.05
CA VAL A 15 -3.74 -12.79 10.56
C VAL A 15 -2.92 -13.51 11.63
N ARG A 16 -2.95 -13.06 12.89
CA ARG A 16 -2.14 -13.64 13.98
C ARG A 16 -2.39 -15.11 14.25
N GLU A 17 -3.63 -15.55 14.11
CA GLU A 17 -3.99 -16.96 14.30
C GLU A 17 -3.42 -17.88 13.23
N TYR A 18 -3.12 -17.33 12.06
CA TYR A 18 -2.53 -18.07 10.96
C TYR A 18 -1.00 -18.16 11.08
N SER A 19 -0.36 -17.10 11.55
CA SER A 19 1.10 -16.99 11.54
C SER A 19 1.70 -16.81 12.94
N LEU A 20 1.40 -17.70 13.87
CA LEU A 20 1.70 -17.60 15.32
C LEU A 20 3.03 -16.91 15.69
N ASP A 21 4.10 -17.09 14.90
CA ASP A 21 5.43 -16.58 15.20
C ASP A 21 6.03 -15.63 14.16
N LEU A 22 5.36 -15.37 13.04
CA LEU A 22 5.86 -14.49 12.00
C LEU A 22 5.10 -13.16 11.95
N PRO A 23 5.75 -12.02 11.68
CA PRO A 23 5.07 -10.80 11.32
C PRO A 23 4.43 -10.97 9.93
N LYS A 24 3.27 -10.32 9.70
CA LYS A 24 2.50 -10.46 8.46
C LYS A 24 3.34 -10.34 7.18
N PRO A 25 4.30 -9.39 7.06
CA PRO A 25 5.15 -9.28 5.86
C PRO A 25 5.98 -10.53 5.53
N LEU A 26 6.24 -11.39 6.52
CA LEU A 26 7.02 -12.62 6.35
C LEU A 26 6.17 -13.90 6.25
N ILE A 27 4.84 -13.79 6.23
CA ILE A 27 3.98 -14.93 5.92
C ILE A 27 4.23 -15.35 4.48
N GLU A 28 4.53 -16.63 4.30
CA GLU A 28 4.77 -17.20 2.97
C GLU A 28 3.45 -17.57 2.27
N VAL A 29 3.40 -17.24 1.00
CA VAL A 29 2.36 -17.68 0.07
C VAL A 29 3.07 -18.16 -1.19
N ASN A 30 2.78 -19.36 -1.67
CA ASN A 30 3.52 -20.02 -2.74
C ASN A 30 5.05 -20.07 -2.49
N GLY A 31 5.48 -20.28 -1.24
CA GLY A 31 6.89 -20.38 -0.89
C GLY A 31 7.67 -19.04 -0.93
N LYS A 32 6.96 -17.89 -1.02
CA LYS A 32 7.55 -16.56 -1.06
C LYS A 32 6.85 -15.66 -0.03
N PRO A 33 7.58 -14.95 0.87
CA PRO A 33 7.00 -14.00 1.80
C PRO A 33 6.26 -12.84 1.11
N PHE A 34 5.17 -12.35 1.73
CA PHE A 34 4.40 -11.22 1.18
C PHE A 34 5.25 -10.03 0.77
N ILE A 35 6.24 -9.68 1.59
CA ILE A 35 7.08 -8.52 1.35
C ILE A 35 7.88 -8.62 0.04
N GLU A 36 8.28 -9.86 -0.37
CA GLU A 36 9.00 -10.07 -1.61
C GLU A 36 8.18 -9.79 -2.85
N TYR A 37 6.86 -10.08 -2.84
CA TYR A 37 5.99 -9.71 -3.95
C TYR A 37 6.03 -8.20 -4.20
N SER A 38 5.97 -7.41 -3.12
CA SER A 38 6.06 -5.95 -3.24
C SER A 38 7.47 -5.48 -3.65
N ILE A 39 8.53 -6.11 -3.14
CA ILE A 39 9.91 -5.79 -3.52
C ILE A 39 10.14 -6.05 -5.01
N ASN A 40 9.70 -7.21 -5.52
CA ASN A 40 9.84 -7.57 -6.93
C ASN A 40 9.15 -6.56 -7.85
N ILE A 41 7.93 -6.14 -7.51
CA ILE A 41 7.22 -5.07 -8.24
C ILE A 41 8.05 -3.78 -8.28
N MET A 42 8.60 -3.36 -7.13
CA MET A 42 9.40 -2.13 -7.08
C MET A 42 10.68 -2.23 -7.93
N GLU A 43 11.32 -3.39 -7.94
CA GLU A 43 12.50 -3.65 -8.77
C GLU A 43 12.18 -3.64 -10.26
N GLU A 44 11.08 -4.30 -10.67
CA GLU A 44 10.61 -4.37 -12.05
C GLU A 44 10.18 -2.99 -12.58
N LEU A 45 9.61 -2.14 -11.71
CA LEU A 45 9.31 -0.74 -12.02
C LEU A 45 10.56 0.15 -12.10
N GLY A 46 11.72 -0.37 -11.70
CA GLY A 46 13.00 0.33 -11.83
C GLY A 46 13.27 1.37 -10.74
N PHE A 47 12.64 1.26 -9.56
CA PHE A 47 12.95 2.15 -8.45
C PHE A 47 14.41 2.00 -7.99
N GLU A 48 15.04 3.14 -7.68
CA GLU A 48 16.43 3.20 -7.20
C GLU A 48 16.53 3.02 -5.69
N GLU A 49 15.46 3.41 -4.96
CA GLU A 49 15.35 3.32 -3.51
C GLU A 49 13.99 2.76 -3.12
N ILE A 50 14.01 1.72 -2.28
CA ILE A 50 12.83 1.03 -1.78
C ILE A 50 12.83 1.17 -0.26
N PHE A 51 12.06 2.11 0.27
CA PHE A 51 11.91 2.31 1.70
C PHE A 51 10.89 1.31 2.27
N ILE A 52 11.23 0.68 3.38
CA ILE A 52 10.37 -0.29 4.06
C ILE A 52 10.28 0.12 5.52
N ASN A 53 9.08 0.47 5.99
CA ASN A 53 8.88 0.77 7.39
C ASN A 53 8.63 -0.52 8.19
N VAL A 54 9.20 -0.58 9.40
CA VAL A 54 9.12 -1.75 10.28
C VAL A 54 8.79 -1.33 11.72
N HIS A 55 7.97 -2.14 12.40
CA HIS A 55 7.61 -1.93 13.81
C HIS A 55 7.43 -3.28 14.53
N TYR A 56 6.31 -3.97 14.28
CA TYR A 56 6.00 -5.23 14.96
C TYR A 56 6.93 -6.34 14.51
N LYS A 57 7.63 -6.98 15.47
CA LYS A 57 8.65 -8.00 15.21
C LYS A 57 9.70 -7.51 14.18
N SER A 58 10.09 -6.24 14.31
CA SER A 58 11.01 -5.56 13.39
C SER A 58 12.31 -6.33 13.18
N ASP A 59 12.88 -6.95 14.24
CA ASP A 59 14.12 -7.72 14.15
C ASP A 59 14.04 -8.84 13.12
N GLN A 60 12.91 -9.54 13.02
CA GLN A 60 12.70 -10.60 12.04
C GLN A 60 12.66 -10.03 10.63
N ILE A 61 11.90 -8.94 10.42
CA ILE A 61 11.79 -8.28 9.10
C ILE A 61 13.16 -7.73 8.69
N ILE A 62 13.86 -7.04 9.58
CA ILE A 62 15.18 -6.45 9.33
C ILE A 62 16.20 -7.55 8.97
N SER A 63 16.22 -8.65 9.73
CA SER A 63 17.10 -9.78 9.45
C SER A 63 16.83 -10.36 8.07
N TYR A 64 15.55 -10.56 7.73
CA TYR A 64 15.15 -11.07 6.44
C TYR A 64 15.60 -10.14 5.29
N LEU A 65 15.30 -8.84 5.39
CA LEU A 65 15.67 -7.84 4.39
C LEU A 65 17.19 -7.72 4.20
N LYS A 66 17.97 -7.83 5.28
CA LYS A 66 19.44 -7.85 5.20
C LYS A 66 19.96 -9.06 4.43
N ASN A 67 19.35 -10.23 4.60
CA ASN A 67 19.74 -11.47 3.91
C ASN A 67 19.48 -11.42 2.39
N LEU A 68 18.56 -10.56 1.92
CA LEU A 68 18.33 -10.33 0.48
C LEU A 68 19.53 -9.65 -0.20
N ASN A 69 20.44 -9.02 0.57
CA ASN A 69 21.60 -8.29 0.06
C ASN A 69 21.26 -7.28 -1.05
N ASN A 70 20.09 -6.68 -1.00
CA ASN A 70 19.62 -5.72 -1.98
C ASN A 70 19.97 -4.28 -1.55
N PRO A 71 20.91 -3.59 -2.24
CA PRO A 71 21.37 -2.26 -1.84
C PRO A 71 20.31 -1.15 -2.02
N LYS A 72 19.25 -1.42 -2.77
CA LYS A 72 18.13 -0.48 -2.96
C LYS A 72 17.23 -0.38 -1.74
N ILE A 73 17.22 -1.41 -0.88
CA ILE A 73 16.36 -1.47 0.31
C ILE A 73 16.89 -0.54 1.40
N LYS A 74 16.02 0.34 1.88
CA LYS A 74 16.25 1.27 2.99
C LYS A 74 15.20 1.04 4.08
N ILE A 75 15.65 0.76 5.29
CA ILE A 75 14.75 0.46 6.42
C ILE A 75 14.41 1.77 7.14
N SER A 76 13.10 2.03 7.33
CA SER A 76 12.59 3.08 8.21
C SER A 76 12.08 2.42 9.49
N ASP A 77 12.85 2.57 10.56
CA ASP A 77 12.54 1.96 11.85
C ASP A 77 11.50 2.79 12.62
N GLU A 78 10.39 2.16 13.00
CA GLU A 78 9.31 2.72 13.81
C GLU A 78 9.17 1.94 15.14
N THR A 79 10.20 1.21 15.59
CA THR A 79 10.14 0.33 16.76
C THR A 79 9.73 1.09 18.02
N ASP A 80 10.23 2.32 18.19
CA ASP A 80 9.91 3.17 19.34
C ASP A 80 8.46 3.68 19.34
N CYS A 81 7.88 3.90 18.16
CA CYS A 81 6.53 4.43 18.00
C CYS A 81 5.94 4.05 16.66
N LEU A 82 4.84 3.28 16.67
CA LEU A 82 4.07 2.99 15.46
C LEU A 82 3.40 4.27 14.95
N LEU A 83 3.78 4.71 13.77
CA LEU A 83 3.33 5.99 13.21
C LEU A 83 2.03 5.90 12.41
N ASP A 84 1.51 4.68 12.16
CA ASP A 84 0.44 4.39 11.22
C ASP A 84 0.83 4.73 9.78
N THR A 85 -0.05 4.44 8.82
CA THR A 85 0.25 4.50 7.38
C THR A 85 0.61 5.90 6.89
N GLY A 86 -0.04 6.93 7.38
CA GLY A 86 0.24 8.32 7.01
C GLY A 86 1.51 8.85 7.68
N GLY A 87 1.67 8.61 8.97
CA GLY A 87 2.85 9.07 9.72
C GLY A 87 4.14 8.40 9.25
N GLY A 88 4.11 7.08 9.00
CA GLY A 88 5.26 6.36 8.45
C GLY A 88 5.66 6.87 7.07
N THR A 89 4.68 7.11 6.19
CA THR A 89 4.93 7.72 4.88
C THR A 89 5.58 9.11 5.01
N LYS A 90 4.98 9.97 5.84
CA LYS A 90 5.49 11.33 6.07
C LYS A 90 6.92 11.32 6.60
N LYS A 91 7.23 10.48 7.60
CA LYS A 91 8.58 10.32 8.16
C LYS A 91 9.60 10.02 7.07
N ILE A 92 9.36 8.98 6.25
CA ILE A 92 10.26 8.59 5.17
C ILE A 92 10.48 9.74 4.17
N MET A 93 9.40 10.42 3.76
CA MET A 93 9.49 11.53 2.81
C MET A 93 10.25 12.73 3.36
N ASP A 94 10.06 13.06 4.65
CA ASP A 94 10.74 14.19 5.30
C ASP A 94 12.23 13.93 5.49
N GLU A 95 12.60 12.77 6.03
CA GLU A 95 13.99 12.39 6.30
C GLU A 95 14.83 12.29 5.03
N ASN A 96 14.21 11.87 3.90
CA ASN A 96 14.91 11.63 2.64
C ASN A 96 14.63 12.70 1.57
N LYS A 97 13.92 13.78 1.90
CA LYS A 97 13.61 14.91 1.01
C LYS A 97 12.89 14.46 -0.27
N ILE A 98 11.94 13.53 -0.14
CA ILE A 98 11.18 12.98 -1.25
C ILE A 98 9.94 13.85 -1.49
N GLU A 99 9.79 14.37 -2.71
CA GLU A 99 8.67 15.25 -3.08
C GLU A 99 7.42 14.47 -3.51
N HIS A 100 7.60 13.30 -4.11
CA HIS A 100 6.50 12.39 -4.47
C HIS A 100 6.98 10.94 -4.48
N VAL A 101 6.11 10.01 -4.10
CA VAL A 101 6.48 8.62 -3.88
C VAL A 101 5.38 7.67 -4.32
N PHE A 102 5.76 6.51 -4.86
CA PHE A 102 4.88 5.38 -5.09
C PHE A 102 4.90 4.48 -3.86
N ILE A 103 3.73 4.04 -3.41
CA ILE A 103 3.56 3.26 -2.18
C ILE A 103 2.80 1.98 -2.49
N LEU A 104 3.27 0.87 -1.93
CA LEU A 104 2.53 -0.39 -1.87
C LEU A 104 2.32 -0.84 -0.43
N ASN A 105 1.14 -1.39 -0.16
CA ASN A 105 0.94 -2.23 1.02
C ASN A 105 1.54 -3.61 0.74
N CYS A 106 2.18 -4.22 1.77
CA CYS A 106 2.83 -5.53 1.63
C CYS A 106 1.88 -6.73 1.79
N ASP A 107 0.56 -6.54 1.79
CA ASP A 107 -0.42 -7.58 2.12
C ASP A 107 -1.30 -8.04 0.95
N ASN A 108 -0.93 -7.68 -0.24
CA ASN A 108 -1.53 -8.18 -1.48
C ASN A 108 -0.53 -9.04 -2.25
N LEU A 109 -1.04 -10.05 -2.94
CA LEU A 109 -0.25 -10.78 -3.92
C LEU A 109 -0.21 -9.99 -5.22
N TRP A 110 0.96 -9.51 -5.54
CA TRP A 110 1.24 -8.85 -6.80
C TRP A 110 1.90 -9.84 -7.77
N GLU A 111 1.53 -9.76 -9.02
CA GLU A 111 2.12 -10.54 -10.11
C GLU A 111 2.93 -9.60 -11.02
N ASP A 112 3.86 -10.16 -11.79
CA ASP A 112 4.74 -9.35 -12.67
C ASP A 112 3.92 -8.52 -13.68
N GLU A 113 2.78 -9.06 -14.15
CA GLU A 113 1.87 -8.36 -15.06
C GLU A 113 1.24 -7.10 -14.45
N ASP A 114 1.18 -7.00 -13.13
CA ASP A 114 0.64 -5.82 -12.45
C ASP A 114 1.52 -4.59 -12.65
N THR A 115 2.80 -4.79 -12.97
CA THR A 115 3.74 -3.71 -13.27
C THR A 115 3.30 -2.83 -14.44
N VAL A 116 2.57 -3.39 -15.40
CA VAL A 116 2.03 -2.62 -16.54
C VAL A 116 1.08 -1.53 -16.04
N PHE A 117 0.13 -1.88 -15.16
CA PHE A 117 -0.81 -0.93 -14.57
C PHE A 117 -0.12 0.12 -13.71
N PHE A 118 0.86 -0.30 -12.90
CA PHE A 118 1.60 0.62 -12.04
C PHE A 118 2.50 1.56 -12.85
N ARG A 119 3.09 1.09 -13.94
CA ARG A 119 3.86 1.92 -14.86
C ARG A 119 2.98 2.99 -15.50
N GLU A 120 1.81 2.61 -16.03
CA GLU A 120 0.83 3.55 -16.57
C GLU A 120 0.37 4.57 -15.51
N MET A 121 0.12 4.12 -14.28
CA MET A 121 -0.27 4.98 -13.16
C MET A 121 0.83 6.01 -12.83
N ILE A 122 2.09 5.61 -12.86
CA ILE A 122 3.24 6.47 -12.59
C ILE A 122 3.45 7.48 -13.73
N GLU A 123 3.40 7.03 -14.98
CA GLU A 123 3.62 7.86 -16.18
C GLU A 123 2.50 8.90 -16.35
N ASN A 124 1.26 8.53 -16.00
CA ASN A 124 0.09 9.38 -16.15
C ASN A 124 -0.32 10.08 -14.85
N PHE A 125 0.55 10.15 -13.83
CA PHE A 125 0.22 10.84 -12.58
C PHE A 125 -0.06 12.32 -12.84
N PRO A 126 -1.33 12.81 -12.65
CA PRO A 126 -1.72 14.14 -13.06
C PRO A 126 -1.00 15.23 -12.27
N LYS A 127 -0.63 16.31 -12.95
CA LYS A 127 0.10 17.44 -12.32
C LYS A 127 -0.75 18.22 -11.33
N ASP A 128 -2.05 18.25 -11.54
CA ASP A 128 -3.07 18.97 -10.76
C ASP A 128 -3.61 18.17 -9.57
N THR A 129 -3.03 17.00 -9.31
CA THR A 129 -3.48 16.07 -8.27
C THR A 129 -2.38 15.84 -7.25
N ILE A 130 -2.73 15.78 -5.97
CA ILE A 130 -1.77 15.49 -4.87
C ILE A 130 -1.66 13.99 -4.61
N SER A 131 -2.74 13.23 -4.79
CA SER A 131 -2.70 11.77 -4.63
C SER A 131 -3.49 11.06 -5.72
N LEU A 132 -3.00 9.89 -6.14
CA LEU A 132 -3.65 8.96 -7.07
C LEU A 132 -3.71 7.58 -6.43
N LEU A 133 -4.90 7.02 -6.27
CA LEU A 133 -5.12 5.71 -5.66
C LEU A 133 -5.46 4.66 -6.74
N ALA A 134 -4.82 3.49 -6.70
CA ALA A 134 -5.25 2.36 -7.51
C ALA A 134 -6.51 1.73 -6.89
N LEU A 135 -7.59 1.72 -7.65
CA LEU A 135 -8.92 1.32 -7.21
C LEU A 135 -9.43 0.15 -8.06
N THR A 136 -9.68 -0.99 -7.42
CA THR A 136 -10.21 -2.20 -8.05
C THR A 136 -11.73 -2.25 -7.89
N PRO A 137 -12.51 -2.53 -8.95
CA PRO A 137 -13.93 -2.78 -8.83
C PRO A 137 -14.21 -3.92 -7.84
N ILE A 138 -15.21 -3.77 -6.98
CA ILE A 138 -15.50 -4.73 -5.90
C ILE A 138 -15.71 -6.17 -6.40
N ASN A 139 -16.23 -6.34 -7.60
CA ASN A 139 -16.44 -7.65 -8.21
C ASN A 139 -15.15 -8.32 -8.73
N LEU A 140 -14.04 -7.60 -8.75
CA LEU A 140 -12.72 -8.09 -9.15
C LEU A 140 -11.77 -8.30 -7.97
N ILE A 141 -12.22 -8.08 -6.72
CA ILE A 141 -11.39 -8.31 -5.54
C ILE A 141 -11.91 -9.51 -4.75
N SER A 142 -11.04 -10.48 -4.51
CA SER A 142 -11.33 -11.66 -3.70
C SER A 142 -10.76 -11.51 -2.29
N GLY A 143 -11.48 -12.02 -1.28
CA GLY A 143 -11.06 -11.92 0.13
C GLY A 143 -11.38 -10.58 0.81
N TYR A 144 -12.24 -9.77 0.21
CA TYR A 144 -12.75 -8.52 0.77
C TYR A 144 -14.25 -8.64 1.07
N ASP A 145 -14.64 -8.35 2.32
CA ASP A 145 -16.01 -8.52 2.81
C ASP A 145 -16.80 -7.21 2.89
N GLY A 146 -16.19 -6.08 2.47
CA GLY A 146 -16.82 -4.75 2.49
C GLY A 146 -17.66 -4.47 1.24
N LYS A 147 -18.28 -3.30 1.20
CA LYS A 147 -19.09 -2.82 0.07
C LYS A 147 -18.32 -1.90 -0.89
N GLY A 148 -17.10 -1.54 -0.57
CA GLY A 148 -16.23 -0.62 -1.26
C GLY A 148 -15.72 0.49 -0.35
N ASP A 149 -14.62 1.10 -0.72
CA ASP A 149 -14.00 2.22 0.01
C ASP A 149 -14.31 3.56 -0.66
N PHE A 150 -14.40 3.55 -1.99
CA PHE A 150 -14.55 4.75 -2.82
C PHE A 150 -15.54 4.53 -3.96
N SER A 151 -16.00 5.65 -4.52
CA SER A 151 -16.67 5.73 -5.81
C SER A 151 -16.06 6.86 -6.65
N PHE A 152 -16.09 6.69 -7.97
CA PHE A 152 -15.68 7.72 -8.91
C PHE A 152 -16.74 8.81 -9.05
N THR A 153 -16.27 10.04 -9.15
CA THR A 153 -17.05 11.20 -9.58
C THR A 153 -16.62 11.60 -10.99
N LYS A 154 -16.90 12.83 -11.43
CA LYS A 154 -16.48 13.34 -12.73
C LYS A 154 -14.95 13.46 -12.83
N ASP A 155 -14.38 13.23 -14.00
CA ASP A 155 -12.96 13.42 -14.34
C ASP A 155 -12.00 12.60 -13.44
N ASP A 156 -12.44 11.36 -13.08
CA ASP A 156 -11.74 10.41 -12.24
C ASP A 156 -11.42 10.86 -10.80
N TYR A 157 -12.01 11.99 -10.34
CA TYR A 157 -12.01 12.30 -8.91
C TYR A 157 -12.79 11.24 -8.13
N ILE A 158 -12.46 11.09 -6.86
CA ILE A 158 -13.08 10.08 -5.99
C ILE A 158 -13.73 10.70 -4.77
N GLN A 159 -14.68 9.96 -4.23
CA GLN A 159 -15.33 10.24 -2.95
C GLN A 159 -15.44 8.95 -2.14
N ARG A 160 -15.68 9.06 -0.83
CA ARG A 160 -15.99 7.88 -0.02
C ARG A 160 -17.25 7.20 -0.54
N TYR A 161 -17.19 5.87 -0.59
CA TYR A 161 -18.34 5.09 -1.04
C TYR A 161 -19.55 5.28 -0.10
N ASN A 162 -20.70 5.49 -0.68
CA ASN A 162 -21.99 5.43 0.01
C ASN A 162 -22.96 4.56 -0.83
N ASP A 163 -23.78 3.76 -0.17
CA ASP A 163 -24.65 2.75 -0.81
C ASP A 163 -25.68 3.32 -1.80
N THR A 164 -25.76 4.64 -1.99
CA THR A 164 -26.91 5.27 -2.65
C THR A 164 -26.73 5.54 -4.15
N THR A 165 -25.52 5.48 -4.71
CA THR A 165 -25.33 6.11 -6.04
C THR A 165 -24.41 5.42 -7.04
N SER A 166 -23.58 4.42 -6.67
CA SER A 166 -22.58 3.93 -7.62
C SER A 166 -21.98 2.56 -7.26
N LYS A 167 -21.23 2.00 -8.20
CA LYS A 167 -20.41 0.80 -7.95
C LYS A 167 -19.29 1.14 -6.98
N GLY A 168 -19.12 0.32 -5.93
CA GLY A 168 -18.02 0.44 -4.99
C GLY A 168 -16.70 0.00 -5.64
N TYR A 169 -15.65 0.72 -5.30
CA TYR A 169 -14.27 0.37 -5.61
C TYR A 169 -13.49 0.23 -4.32
N VAL A 170 -12.53 -0.68 -4.31
CA VAL A 170 -11.68 -0.98 -3.15
C VAL A 170 -10.28 -0.45 -3.44
N PHE A 171 -9.69 0.23 -2.46
CA PHE A 171 -8.27 0.57 -2.51
C PHE A 171 -7.44 -0.71 -2.44
N ASN A 172 -6.70 -1.00 -3.49
CA ASN A 172 -5.94 -2.24 -3.60
C ASN A 172 -4.54 -2.20 -2.97
N GLY A 173 -4.20 -1.11 -2.26
CA GLY A 173 -2.92 -0.99 -1.58
C GLY A 173 -1.84 -0.24 -2.36
N ALA A 174 -2.10 0.21 -3.59
CA ALA A 174 -1.15 0.99 -4.39
C ALA A 174 -1.58 2.45 -4.50
N GLN A 175 -0.66 3.39 -4.24
CA GLN A 175 -0.91 4.84 -4.39
C GLN A 175 0.33 5.62 -4.77
N ILE A 176 0.12 6.79 -5.37
CA ILE A 176 1.13 7.84 -5.51
C ILE A 176 0.68 9.03 -4.67
N ILE A 177 1.62 9.65 -3.96
CA ILE A 177 1.31 10.82 -3.15
C ILE A 177 2.45 11.84 -3.22
N ARG A 178 2.09 13.14 -3.23
CA ARG A 178 3.03 14.26 -3.11
C ARG A 178 3.19 14.66 -1.65
N LYS A 179 4.37 15.15 -1.31
CA LYS A 179 4.71 15.65 0.04
C LYS A 179 3.77 16.74 0.54
N GLU A 180 3.23 17.54 -0.37
CA GLU A 180 2.26 18.60 -0.07
C GLU A 180 1.03 18.11 0.70
N ALA A 181 0.67 16.82 0.56
CA ALA A 181 -0.43 16.20 1.30
C ALA A 181 -0.28 16.30 2.83
N PHE A 182 0.93 16.45 3.31
CA PHE A 182 1.26 16.37 4.74
C PHE A 182 1.57 17.73 5.39
N LYS A 183 1.55 18.82 4.62
CA LYS A 183 2.04 20.15 5.09
C LYS A 183 1.31 20.72 6.31
N ASP A 184 0.00 20.46 6.41
CA ASP A 184 -0.85 21.03 7.45
C ASP A 184 -1.02 20.09 8.66
N LEU A 185 -0.39 18.91 8.64
CA LEU A 185 -0.51 17.90 9.69
C LEU A 185 0.49 18.17 10.82
N LYS A 186 -0.05 18.34 12.03
CA LYS A 186 0.74 18.60 13.24
C LYS A 186 1.16 17.31 13.96
N SER A 187 0.40 16.25 13.82
CA SER A 187 0.72 14.95 14.44
C SER A 187 1.73 14.20 13.59
N ASN A 188 2.56 13.40 14.26
CA ASN A 188 3.43 12.41 13.59
C ASN A 188 2.78 11.01 13.51
N VAL A 189 1.70 10.76 14.27
CA VAL A 189 0.97 9.49 14.29
C VAL A 189 -0.42 9.72 13.73
N PHE A 190 -0.68 9.23 12.51
CA PHE A 190 -1.97 9.36 11.85
C PHE A 190 -2.14 8.36 10.70
N SER A 191 -3.37 7.99 10.46
CA SER A 191 -3.74 7.16 9.30
C SER A 191 -3.73 7.99 8.01
N ILE A 192 -3.31 7.38 6.92
CA ILE A 192 -3.40 7.98 5.58
C ILE A 192 -4.84 8.34 5.19
N ASN A 193 -5.84 7.68 5.79
CA ASN A 193 -7.25 8.01 5.58
C ASN A 193 -7.59 9.47 5.91
N GLN A 194 -6.97 10.05 6.95
CA GLN A 194 -7.17 11.47 7.28
C GLN A 194 -6.70 12.40 6.15
N VAL A 195 -5.59 12.02 5.51
CA VAL A 195 -5.05 12.74 4.36
C VAL A 195 -6.00 12.62 3.17
N TRP A 196 -6.49 11.41 2.88
CA TRP A 196 -7.43 11.20 1.79
C TRP A 196 -8.73 11.97 1.97
N ASP A 197 -9.28 12.01 3.19
CA ASP A 197 -10.51 12.77 3.49
C ASP A 197 -10.32 14.28 3.25
N ASP A 198 -9.18 14.84 3.65
CA ASP A 198 -8.83 16.22 3.38
C ASP A 198 -8.69 16.48 1.87
N LEU A 199 -7.95 15.61 1.16
CA LEU A 199 -7.75 15.73 -0.29
C LEU A 199 -9.06 15.56 -1.10
N ILE A 200 -9.96 14.67 -0.67
CA ILE A 200 -11.29 14.53 -1.25
C ILE A 200 -12.06 15.84 -1.13
N SER A 201 -12.08 16.44 0.06
CA SER A 201 -12.80 17.71 0.30
C SER A 201 -12.30 18.87 -0.58
N LYS A 202 -11.06 18.81 -1.03
CA LYS A 202 -10.37 19.81 -1.85
C LYS A 202 -10.35 19.45 -3.34
N ASN A 203 -10.87 18.30 -3.76
CA ASN A 203 -10.76 17.75 -5.13
C ASN A 203 -9.28 17.65 -5.59
N LEU A 204 -8.41 17.12 -4.72
CA LEU A 204 -6.97 16.97 -4.98
C LEU A 204 -6.54 15.49 -5.03
N ILE A 205 -7.48 14.55 -5.07
CA ILE A 205 -7.25 13.11 -5.14
C ILE A 205 -8.07 12.48 -6.25
N LYS A 206 -7.42 11.63 -7.04
CA LYS A 206 -8.06 10.88 -8.13
C LYS A 206 -7.89 9.38 -7.93
N GLY A 207 -8.71 8.60 -8.62
CA GLY A 207 -8.60 7.15 -8.72
C GLY A 207 -8.04 6.72 -10.06
N TYR A 208 -7.18 5.72 -10.04
CA TYR A 208 -6.75 4.95 -11.21
C TYR A 208 -7.50 3.62 -11.21
N LYS A 209 -8.22 3.29 -12.29
CA LYS A 209 -9.01 2.06 -12.38
C LYS A 209 -8.11 0.86 -12.64
N PHE A 210 -7.95 0.03 -11.63
CA PHE A 210 -7.20 -1.21 -11.71
C PHE A 210 -8.15 -2.37 -12.08
N ASN A 211 -8.31 -2.60 -13.37
CA ASN A 211 -9.30 -3.56 -13.92
C ASN A 211 -8.74 -4.99 -14.04
N LYS A 212 -8.09 -5.49 -12.99
CA LYS A 212 -7.59 -6.87 -12.89
C LYS A 212 -8.12 -7.51 -11.62
N ASN A 213 -8.20 -8.83 -11.60
CA ASN A 213 -8.52 -9.56 -10.36
C ASN A 213 -7.41 -9.36 -9.33
N VAL A 214 -7.79 -8.99 -8.12
CA VAL A 214 -6.89 -8.81 -6.98
C VAL A 214 -7.26 -9.79 -5.88
N LEU A 215 -6.25 -10.45 -5.33
CA LEU A 215 -6.39 -11.33 -4.19
C LEU A 215 -5.91 -10.62 -2.92
N HIS A 216 -6.88 -10.23 -2.08
CA HIS A 216 -6.59 -9.59 -0.80
C HIS A 216 -6.47 -10.65 0.30
N LEU A 217 -5.26 -10.89 0.77
CA LEU A 217 -4.96 -11.86 1.83
C LEU A 217 -4.79 -11.19 3.22
N GLY A 218 -5.61 -10.18 3.47
CA GLY A 218 -5.57 -9.38 4.70
C GLY A 218 -6.15 -10.05 5.95
N THR A 219 -6.75 -11.25 5.83
CA THR A 219 -7.42 -11.97 6.93
C THR A 219 -7.01 -13.44 7.00
N THR A 220 -7.09 -14.04 8.20
CA THR A 220 -6.88 -15.50 8.40
C THR A 220 -7.79 -16.35 7.51
N ALA A 221 -9.05 -15.95 7.35
CA ALA A 221 -10.00 -16.67 6.52
C ALA A 221 -9.60 -16.66 5.03
N ALA A 222 -9.12 -15.52 4.52
CA ALA A 222 -8.64 -15.41 3.14
C ALA A 222 -7.38 -16.26 2.89
N LEU A 223 -6.44 -16.27 3.83
CA LEU A 223 -5.23 -17.11 3.76
C LEU A 223 -5.57 -18.60 3.76
N LYS A 224 -6.38 -19.07 4.73
CA LYS A 224 -6.82 -20.48 4.79
C LYS A 224 -7.51 -20.91 3.50
N LYS A 225 -8.44 -20.11 3.00
CA LYS A 225 -9.16 -20.40 1.75
C LYS A 225 -8.23 -20.44 0.53
N TYR A 226 -7.12 -19.72 0.58
CA TYR A 226 -6.10 -19.75 -0.47
C TYR A 226 -5.29 -21.04 -0.39
N ASP A 227 -4.81 -21.43 0.79
CA ASP A 227 -4.05 -22.67 1.00
C ASP A 227 -4.85 -23.94 0.65
N GLU A 228 -6.17 -23.93 0.91
CA GLU A 228 -7.05 -25.07 0.55
C GLU A 228 -7.21 -25.26 -0.98
N LYS A 229 -6.76 -24.31 -1.78
CA LYS A 229 -6.83 -24.38 -3.25
C LYS A 229 -5.52 -24.82 -3.90
N LEU A 230 -4.44 -24.95 -3.12
CA LEU A 230 -3.13 -25.46 -3.54
C LEU A 230 -3.03 -26.96 -3.29
#